data_1f30dab8dfc14e155317f29966a827ee
#
_entry.id   1f30dab8dfc14e155317f29966a827ee
#
_cell.length_a   1.000
_cell.length_b   1.000
_cell.length_c   1.000
_cell.angle_alpha   90.00
_cell.angle_beta   90.00
_cell.angle_gamma   90.00
#
_symmetry.space_group_name_H-M   'P 1'
#
loop_
_entity.id
_entity.type
_entity.pdbx_description
1 polymer ?
#
loop_
_entity_poly.entity_id
_entity_poly.type
_entity_poly.pdbx_seq_one_letter_code
_entity_poly.pdbx_strand_id
1 'polypeptide(L)'
;METENEMRKFEGYQRGVNLGGWLSQADETTKAHYDTFITEADIAQIAAMGLDHVRIPVDYTMIESEDGQPLEEGYQYIDKAVHWCQAHGLHVLIDMHNTYGYTFDPLAKGADREIFFRNTSLQKRFFAMWDRISSCYGNCPNTAFELLNEVISPAIAEEWNCIADRTVDIIRKNAPQAWIVIGGVRYNNVTSVPMLHKPKDDHIVYNFHCYEPLMFTHQRAYWVENMPDLTIHYPEKVSKYRELSNGLSDNLVGAVNEMDGDVEGPALFETLFAPAVEAAERNGAPLYCGEYGVIDQAPSEDALRWIIDIHSVFEKYGIGRSLWNYKEKDFGLMDSHYEDVRSELVKYL
;
A
#
# COMPACT_ATOMS: atom_id res chain seq x y z
N MET A 1 -33.31 17.71 2.49
CA MET A 1 -32.09 17.57 3.29
C MET A 1 -31.53 16.24 2.86
N GLU A 2 -30.67 16.28 1.86
CA GLU A 2 -29.79 15.15 1.57
C GLU A 2 -28.82 15.09 2.73
N THR A 3 -28.84 14.02 3.48
CA THR A 3 -27.75 13.69 4.40
C THR A 3 -26.52 13.52 3.54
N GLU A 4 -25.55 14.44 3.63
CA GLU A 4 -24.20 14.17 3.12
C GLU A 4 -23.81 12.82 3.72
N ASN A 5 -23.67 11.84 2.87
CA ASN A 5 -23.27 10.49 3.27
C ASN A 5 -21.77 10.59 3.47
N GLU A 6 -21.32 10.91 4.69
CA GLU A 6 -19.89 10.89 5.01
C GLU A 6 -19.37 9.48 4.73
N MET A 7 -18.30 9.38 3.98
CA MET A 7 -17.63 8.12 3.71
C MET A 7 -17.22 7.45 5.03
N ARG A 8 -17.43 6.15 5.14
CA ARG A 8 -17.02 5.38 6.32
C ARG A 8 -15.52 5.42 6.48
N LYS A 9 -15.05 5.45 7.73
CA LYS A 9 -13.61 5.44 8.05
C LYS A 9 -13.12 4.02 8.33
N PHE A 10 -11.89 3.76 7.96
CA PHE A 10 -11.15 2.57 8.40
C PHE A 10 -10.60 2.84 9.80
N GLU A 11 -11.40 2.49 10.81
CA GLU A 11 -11.12 2.82 12.21
C GLU A 11 -9.84 2.16 12.72
N GLY A 12 -8.94 2.97 13.31
CA GLY A 12 -7.63 2.53 13.79
C GLY A 12 -6.53 2.51 12.73
N TYR A 13 -6.85 2.91 11.50
CA TYR A 13 -5.93 2.88 10.36
C TYR A 13 -5.95 4.20 9.58
N GLN A 14 -5.89 5.31 10.30
CA GLN A 14 -5.97 6.63 9.70
C GLN A 14 -4.60 7.20 9.34
N ARG A 15 -3.58 6.95 10.17
CA ARG A 15 -2.25 7.56 10.06
C ARG A 15 -1.19 6.51 10.31
N GLY A 16 -0.57 5.97 9.27
CA GLY A 16 0.38 4.88 9.40
C GLY A 16 1.67 5.05 8.61
N VAL A 17 2.50 4.04 8.74
CA VAL A 17 3.75 3.92 7.99
C VAL A 17 4.02 2.47 7.61
N ASN A 18 4.62 2.25 6.44
CA ASN A 18 5.03 0.93 5.97
C ASN A 18 6.37 0.51 6.61
N LEU A 19 6.49 -0.78 6.92
CA LEU A 19 7.74 -1.42 7.35
C LEU A 19 8.39 -2.21 6.20
N GLY A 20 8.45 -1.62 5.01
CA GLY A 20 9.11 -2.20 3.84
C GLY A 20 10.62 -2.37 4.04
N GLY A 21 11.21 -3.37 3.40
CA GLY A 21 12.60 -3.74 3.60
C GLY A 21 12.84 -4.70 4.76
N TRP A 22 11.82 -5.05 5.55
CA TRP A 22 11.94 -5.98 6.67
C TRP A 22 11.55 -7.41 6.27
N LEU A 23 10.24 -7.71 6.14
CA LEU A 23 9.74 -9.06 5.79
C LEU A 23 9.39 -9.20 4.31
N SER A 24 9.51 -8.13 3.57
CA SER A 24 9.43 -8.05 2.11
C SER A 24 10.41 -7.03 1.58
N GLN A 25 10.86 -7.21 0.34
CA GLN A 25 11.83 -6.34 -0.34
C GLN A 25 13.14 -6.14 0.44
N ALA A 26 13.51 -7.10 1.29
CA ALA A 26 14.73 -7.06 2.06
C ALA A 26 15.97 -7.20 1.14
N ASP A 27 16.98 -6.34 1.34
CA ASP A 27 18.25 -6.42 0.59
C ASP A 27 19.05 -7.65 1.03
N GLU A 28 18.89 -8.06 2.30
CA GLU A 28 19.52 -9.25 2.87
C GLU A 28 18.47 -10.16 3.51
N THR A 29 18.42 -11.41 3.08
CA THR A 29 17.51 -12.43 3.63
C THR A 29 18.22 -13.24 4.73
N THR A 30 18.80 -12.55 5.71
CA THR A 30 19.53 -13.18 6.84
C THR A 30 18.76 -13.02 8.14
N LYS A 31 18.96 -13.97 9.06
CA LYS A 31 18.39 -13.86 10.41
C LYS A 31 18.83 -12.58 11.12
N ALA A 32 20.07 -12.15 10.92
CA ALA A 32 20.59 -10.92 11.51
C ALA A 32 19.80 -9.70 11.02
N HIS A 33 19.50 -9.62 9.72
CA HIS A 33 18.65 -8.56 9.15
C HIS A 33 17.27 -8.57 9.83
N TYR A 34 16.56 -9.69 9.81
CA TYR A 34 15.23 -9.79 10.39
C TYR A 34 15.15 -9.48 11.88
N ASP A 35 16.21 -9.80 12.63
CA ASP A 35 16.30 -9.53 14.07
C ASP A 35 16.61 -8.06 14.42
N THR A 36 17.17 -7.27 13.48
CA THR A 36 17.71 -5.94 13.78
C THR A 36 17.14 -4.80 12.92
N PHE A 37 16.58 -5.11 11.76
CA PHE A 37 16.08 -4.06 10.83
C PHE A 37 14.90 -3.32 11.44
N ILE A 38 13.87 -4.02 11.93
CA ILE A 38 12.78 -3.44 12.72
C ILE A 38 12.81 -4.05 14.12
N THR A 39 12.75 -3.18 15.13
CA THR A 39 12.80 -3.52 16.54
C THR A 39 11.62 -2.90 17.29
N GLU A 40 11.41 -3.31 18.55
CA GLU A 40 10.40 -2.68 19.42
C GLU A 40 10.64 -1.18 19.61
N ALA A 41 11.92 -0.74 19.60
CA ALA A 41 12.26 0.68 19.69
C ALA A 41 11.76 1.49 18.48
N ASP A 42 11.78 0.91 17.27
CA ASP A 42 11.22 1.52 16.07
C ASP A 42 9.70 1.68 16.21
N ILE A 43 9.01 0.64 16.70
CA ILE A 43 7.56 0.67 16.95
C ILE A 43 7.20 1.74 17.99
N ALA A 44 7.96 1.82 19.08
CA ALA A 44 7.79 2.85 20.10
C ALA A 44 7.97 4.27 19.52
N GLN A 45 8.93 4.45 18.61
CA GLN A 45 9.17 5.72 17.94
C GLN A 45 8.02 6.08 16.99
N ILE A 46 7.49 5.12 16.22
CA ILE A 46 6.31 5.30 15.36
C ILE A 46 5.10 5.76 16.18
N ALA A 47 4.84 5.10 17.32
CA ALA A 47 3.80 5.52 18.25
C ALA A 47 4.01 6.94 18.79
N ALA A 48 5.26 7.29 19.15
CA ALA A 48 5.62 8.63 19.64
C ALA A 48 5.45 9.74 18.58
N MET A 49 5.47 9.40 17.29
CA MET A 49 5.12 10.32 16.19
C MET A 49 3.63 10.59 16.08
N GLY A 50 2.77 9.89 16.85
CA GLY A 50 1.32 10.04 16.82
C GLY A 50 0.65 9.27 15.67
N LEU A 51 1.33 8.28 15.10
CA LEU A 51 0.75 7.35 14.14
C LEU A 51 -0.10 6.30 14.88
N ASP A 52 -1.07 5.71 14.21
CA ASP A 52 -2.03 4.77 14.80
C ASP A 52 -1.86 3.33 14.31
N HIS A 53 -1.10 3.10 13.24
CA HIS A 53 -0.84 1.76 12.72
C HIS A 53 0.47 1.63 11.93
N VAL A 54 0.85 0.39 11.70
CA VAL A 54 1.89 0.01 10.72
C VAL A 54 1.30 -0.93 9.67
N ARG A 55 1.70 -0.78 8.41
CA ARG A 55 1.51 -1.78 7.37
C ARG A 55 2.78 -2.61 7.25
N ILE A 56 2.64 -3.92 7.29
CA ILE A 56 3.75 -4.86 7.25
C ILE A 56 3.68 -5.66 5.96
N PRO A 57 4.46 -5.28 4.94
CA PRO A 57 4.67 -6.10 3.76
C PRO A 57 5.34 -7.43 4.11
N VAL A 58 4.75 -8.55 3.70
CA VAL A 58 5.26 -9.90 3.97
C VAL A 58 5.36 -10.67 2.67
N ASP A 59 6.55 -11.14 2.35
CA ASP A 59 6.76 -12.06 1.24
C ASP A 59 6.29 -13.48 1.63
N TYR A 60 5.61 -14.16 0.70
CA TYR A 60 5.16 -15.53 0.93
C TYR A 60 6.31 -16.48 1.33
N THR A 61 7.52 -16.24 0.84
CA THR A 61 8.71 -17.03 1.17
C THR A 61 9.15 -16.91 2.63
N MET A 62 8.67 -15.90 3.36
CA MET A 62 8.89 -15.77 4.79
C MET A 62 8.05 -16.76 5.60
N ILE A 63 6.86 -17.09 5.13
CA ILE A 63 5.85 -17.82 5.89
C ILE A 63 5.55 -19.21 5.34
N GLU A 64 6.02 -19.53 4.12
CA GLU A 64 5.77 -20.80 3.46
C GLU A 64 6.97 -21.26 2.64
N SER A 65 7.35 -22.53 2.77
CA SER A 65 8.40 -23.21 1.99
C SER A 65 7.93 -23.56 0.57
N GLU A 66 8.84 -23.93 -0.33
CA GLU A 66 8.52 -24.34 -1.70
C GLU A 66 7.50 -25.47 -1.78
N ASP A 67 7.53 -26.41 -0.85
CA ASP A 67 6.61 -27.56 -0.79
C ASP A 67 5.31 -27.25 -0.05
N GLY A 68 5.05 -25.99 0.30
CA GLY A 68 3.81 -25.52 0.89
C GLY A 68 3.70 -25.75 2.40
N GLN A 69 4.84 -25.99 3.09
CA GLN A 69 4.82 -26.12 4.54
C GLN A 69 5.02 -24.75 5.20
N PRO A 70 4.35 -24.49 6.32
CA PRO A 70 4.52 -23.25 7.05
C PRO A 70 5.95 -23.13 7.60
N LEU A 71 6.50 -21.92 7.54
CA LEU A 71 7.79 -21.55 8.12
C LEU A 71 7.55 -20.81 9.44
N GLU A 72 7.63 -21.52 10.55
CA GLU A 72 7.35 -20.97 11.89
C GLU A 72 8.24 -19.77 12.24
N GLU A 73 9.47 -19.70 11.73
CA GLU A 73 10.37 -18.57 11.97
C GLU A 73 9.80 -17.27 11.39
N GLY A 74 9.22 -17.29 10.20
CA GLY A 74 8.58 -16.11 9.59
C GLY A 74 7.36 -15.64 10.39
N TYR A 75 6.53 -16.57 10.85
CA TYR A 75 5.39 -16.25 11.72
C TYR A 75 5.86 -15.62 13.05
N GLN A 76 7.00 -16.03 13.64
CA GLN A 76 7.53 -15.40 14.85
C GLN A 76 7.88 -13.91 14.67
N TYR A 77 8.25 -13.46 13.46
CA TYR A 77 8.46 -12.03 13.19
C TYR A 77 7.15 -11.26 13.14
N ILE A 78 6.12 -11.84 12.53
CA ILE A 78 4.77 -11.25 12.54
C ILE A 78 4.23 -11.20 13.98
N ASP A 79 4.40 -12.27 14.78
CA ASP A 79 4.02 -12.32 16.19
C ASP A 79 4.68 -11.19 16.99
N LYS A 80 6.00 -10.98 16.82
CA LYS A 80 6.72 -9.88 17.45
C LYS A 80 6.10 -8.53 17.08
N ALA A 81 5.87 -8.29 15.79
CA ALA A 81 5.29 -7.03 15.33
C ALA A 81 3.90 -6.77 15.92
N VAL A 82 3.01 -7.76 15.88
CA VAL A 82 1.67 -7.67 16.46
C VAL A 82 1.74 -7.38 17.97
N HIS A 83 2.63 -8.07 18.66
CA HIS A 83 2.82 -7.87 20.11
C HIS A 83 3.38 -6.49 20.46
N TRP A 84 4.43 -6.04 19.76
CA TRP A 84 5.01 -4.71 19.96
C TRP A 84 4.00 -3.61 19.65
N CYS A 85 3.29 -3.71 18.53
CA CYS A 85 2.24 -2.74 18.17
C CYS A 85 1.14 -2.69 19.23
N GLN A 86 0.67 -3.84 19.72
CA GLN A 86 -0.32 -3.90 20.80
C GLN A 86 0.20 -3.23 22.08
N ALA A 87 1.47 -3.48 22.46
CA ALA A 87 2.08 -2.87 23.64
C ALA A 87 2.19 -1.35 23.55
N HIS A 88 2.33 -0.81 22.34
CA HIS A 88 2.45 0.64 22.08
C HIS A 88 1.15 1.27 21.55
N GLY A 89 0.02 0.56 21.57
CA GLY A 89 -1.29 1.09 21.18
C GLY A 89 -1.48 1.30 19.67
N LEU A 90 -0.68 0.60 18.84
CA LEU A 90 -0.79 0.64 17.39
C LEU A 90 -1.58 -0.54 16.84
N HIS A 91 -2.21 -0.32 15.68
CA HIS A 91 -2.78 -1.38 14.86
C HIS A 91 -1.74 -1.93 13.85
N VAL A 92 -2.05 -3.09 13.29
CA VAL A 92 -1.21 -3.79 12.31
C VAL A 92 -2.04 -4.16 11.10
N LEU A 93 -1.57 -3.76 9.92
CA LEU A 93 -2.09 -4.27 8.64
C LEU A 93 -1.07 -5.26 8.08
N ILE A 94 -1.41 -6.55 8.07
CA ILE A 94 -0.58 -7.59 7.46
C ILE A 94 -0.90 -7.64 5.97
N ASP A 95 0.08 -7.31 5.15
CA ASP A 95 -0.01 -7.30 3.70
C ASP A 95 0.73 -8.50 3.08
N MET A 96 0.02 -9.31 2.29
CA MET A 96 0.66 -10.28 1.41
C MET A 96 1.27 -9.56 0.22
N HIS A 97 2.57 -9.28 0.28
CA HIS A 97 3.21 -8.38 -0.69
C HIS A 97 3.46 -9.03 -2.05
N ASN A 98 3.63 -10.35 -2.07
CA ASN A 98 3.68 -11.17 -3.27
C ASN A 98 3.19 -12.58 -2.97
N THR A 99 3.03 -13.42 -4.00
CA THR A 99 2.62 -14.82 -3.82
C THR A 99 3.21 -15.71 -4.92
N TYR A 100 3.13 -17.03 -4.74
CA TYR A 100 3.60 -17.96 -5.77
C TYR A 100 2.96 -17.69 -7.12
N GLY A 101 3.81 -17.44 -8.13
CA GLY A 101 3.38 -17.16 -9.50
C GLY A 101 2.87 -15.74 -9.72
N TYR A 102 3.08 -14.84 -8.76
CA TYR A 102 2.83 -13.42 -8.90
C TYR A 102 3.87 -12.57 -8.18
N THR A 103 4.36 -11.54 -8.85
CA THR A 103 5.13 -10.45 -8.25
C THR A 103 4.92 -9.16 -9.06
N PHE A 104 4.78 -8.05 -8.36
CA PHE A 104 4.71 -6.71 -8.96
C PHE A 104 6.10 -6.16 -9.32
N ASP A 105 7.18 -6.68 -8.73
CA ASP A 105 8.53 -6.17 -8.91
C ASP A 105 8.98 -6.21 -10.38
N PRO A 106 9.25 -5.04 -11.02
CA PRO A 106 9.68 -4.98 -12.40
C PRO A 106 11.07 -5.59 -12.63
N LEU A 107 11.88 -5.68 -11.59
CA LEU A 107 13.22 -6.26 -11.65
C LEU A 107 13.22 -7.78 -11.46
N ALA A 108 12.13 -8.38 -11.05
CA ALA A 108 12.02 -9.83 -10.87
C ALA A 108 12.24 -10.55 -12.21
N LYS A 109 13.20 -11.50 -12.20
CA LYS A 109 13.50 -12.35 -13.34
C LYS A 109 12.65 -13.61 -13.28
N GLY A 110 12.04 -14.00 -14.40
CA GLY A 110 11.28 -15.23 -14.49
C GLY A 110 10.20 -15.18 -15.57
N ALA A 111 9.63 -16.35 -15.87
CA ALA A 111 8.50 -16.46 -16.78
C ALA A 111 7.21 -16.06 -16.07
N ASP A 112 6.28 -15.52 -16.79
CA ASP A 112 4.89 -15.25 -16.44
C ASP A 112 4.64 -14.87 -14.98
N ARG A 113 4.87 -13.59 -14.67
CA ARG A 113 4.66 -13.00 -13.34
C ARG A 113 3.18 -12.94 -12.91
N GLU A 114 2.26 -13.33 -13.77
CA GLU A 114 0.80 -13.33 -13.55
C GLU A 114 0.16 -14.71 -13.64
N ILE A 115 0.96 -15.79 -13.69
CA ILE A 115 0.42 -17.15 -13.80
C ILE A 115 -0.52 -17.52 -12.65
N PHE A 116 -0.36 -16.92 -11.49
CA PHE A 116 -1.20 -17.07 -10.31
C PHE A 116 -2.69 -16.89 -10.64
N PHE A 117 -3.05 -15.85 -11.40
CA PHE A 117 -4.46 -15.51 -11.68
C PHE A 117 -5.18 -16.55 -12.55
N ARG A 118 -4.43 -17.42 -13.25
CA ARG A 118 -4.95 -18.46 -14.14
C ARG A 118 -4.64 -19.88 -13.66
N ASN A 119 -3.92 -20.02 -12.53
CA ASN A 119 -3.48 -21.31 -12.01
C ASN A 119 -4.19 -21.67 -10.71
N THR A 120 -5.17 -22.60 -10.80
CA THR A 120 -5.99 -23.00 -9.65
C THR A 120 -5.18 -23.68 -8.52
N SER A 121 -4.03 -24.29 -8.82
CA SER A 121 -3.16 -24.89 -7.79
C SER A 121 -2.46 -23.82 -6.97
N LEU A 122 -1.98 -22.76 -7.61
CA LEU A 122 -1.38 -21.61 -6.94
C LEU A 122 -2.42 -20.83 -6.13
N GLN A 123 -3.63 -20.66 -6.66
CA GLN A 123 -4.74 -20.05 -5.93
C GLN A 123 -5.11 -20.85 -4.67
N LYS A 124 -5.15 -22.20 -4.75
CA LYS A 124 -5.40 -23.04 -3.56
C LYS A 124 -4.32 -22.83 -2.49
N ARG A 125 -3.08 -22.67 -2.90
CA ARG A 125 -1.96 -22.38 -2.01
C ARG A 125 -2.11 -21.03 -1.33
N PHE A 126 -2.45 -20.00 -2.08
CA PHE A 126 -2.78 -18.66 -1.58
C PHE A 126 -3.93 -18.68 -0.56
N PHE A 127 -4.99 -19.43 -0.86
CA PHE A 127 -6.12 -19.59 0.05
C PHE A 127 -5.73 -20.30 1.35
N ALA A 128 -4.83 -21.29 1.28
CA ALA A 128 -4.32 -21.98 2.48
C ALA A 128 -3.44 -21.07 3.34
N MET A 129 -2.62 -20.20 2.73
CA MET A 129 -1.86 -19.19 3.46
C MET A 129 -2.80 -18.23 4.21
N TRP A 130 -3.85 -17.72 3.55
CA TRP A 130 -4.83 -16.84 4.20
C TRP A 130 -5.67 -17.53 5.27
N ASP A 131 -6.03 -18.81 5.08
CA ASP A 131 -6.68 -19.61 6.13
C ASP A 131 -5.80 -19.69 7.38
N ARG A 132 -4.50 -19.92 7.21
CA ARG A 132 -3.54 -19.96 8.31
C ARG A 132 -3.33 -18.59 8.95
N ILE A 133 -3.05 -17.54 8.19
CA ILE A 133 -2.82 -16.17 8.71
C ILE A 133 -4.05 -15.72 9.50
N SER A 134 -5.25 -15.88 8.96
CA SER A 134 -6.47 -15.48 9.64
C SER A 134 -6.78 -16.33 10.88
N SER A 135 -6.38 -17.60 10.89
CA SER A 135 -6.48 -18.45 12.08
C SER A 135 -5.52 -18.00 13.20
N CYS A 136 -4.30 -17.56 12.84
CA CYS A 136 -3.32 -17.05 13.81
C CYS A 136 -3.72 -15.67 14.38
N TYR A 137 -4.13 -14.75 13.53
CA TYR A 137 -4.26 -13.33 13.89
C TYR A 137 -5.68 -12.80 13.89
N GLY A 138 -6.67 -13.58 13.47
CA GLY A 138 -8.06 -13.13 13.34
C GLY A 138 -8.75 -12.73 14.64
N ASN A 139 -8.22 -13.16 15.79
CA ASN A 139 -8.69 -12.77 17.11
C ASN A 139 -7.87 -11.64 17.75
N CYS A 140 -6.85 -11.12 17.07
CA CYS A 140 -6.08 -9.99 17.52
C CYS A 140 -6.84 -8.69 17.19
N PRO A 141 -7.32 -7.93 18.18
CA PRO A 141 -8.25 -6.82 17.94
C PRO A 141 -7.62 -5.64 17.18
N ASN A 142 -6.29 -5.59 17.12
CA ASN A 142 -5.52 -4.55 16.46
C ASN A 142 -4.97 -5.00 15.08
N THR A 143 -5.49 -6.08 14.49
CA THR A 143 -4.94 -6.64 13.24
C THR A 143 -5.97 -6.59 12.12
N ALA A 144 -5.53 -6.17 10.94
CA ALA A 144 -6.24 -6.21 9.67
C ALA A 144 -5.41 -6.96 8.61
N PHE A 145 -6.05 -7.34 7.52
CA PHE A 145 -5.45 -8.16 6.46
C PHE A 145 -5.58 -7.51 5.10
N GLU A 146 -4.48 -7.34 4.38
CA GLU A 146 -4.46 -6.90 2.98
C GLU A 146 -4.14 -8.09 2.08
N LEU A 147 -5.06 -8.39 1.14
CA LEU A 147 -5.05 -9.67 0.45
C LEU A 147 -3.86 -9.87 -0.47
N LEU A 148 -3.50 -8.87 -1.26
CA LEU A 148 -2.34 -8.90 -2.16
C LEU A 148 -1.97 -7.49 -2.57
N ASN A 149 -0.67 -7.19 -2.52
CA ASN A 149 -0.11 -5.94 -3.00
C ASN A 149 -0.18 -5.83 -4.54
N GLU A 150 -0.44 -4.64 -5.04
CA GLU A 150 -0.19 -4.11 -6.39
C GLU A 150 -0.45 -5.06 -7.58
N VAL A 151 -1.66 -5.51 -7.77
CA VAL A 151 -2.02 -6.25 -9.00
C VAL A 151 -1.81 -5.36 -10.24
N ILE A 152 -1.02 -5.83 -11.24
CA ILE A 152 -0.54 -4.98 -12.33
C ILE A 152 -1.56 -4.83 -13.45
N SER A 153 -1.95 -5.95 -14.07
CA SER A 153 -2.69 -5.94 -15.33
C SER A 153 -4.16 -5.60 -15.15
N PRO A 154 -4.70 -4.57 -15.82
CA PRO A 154 -6.14 -4.33 -15.80
C PRO A 154 -6.94 -5.43 -16.51
N ALA A 155 -6.30 -6.25 -17.35
CA ALA A 155 -6.97 -7.33 -18.07
C ALA A 155 -7.39 -8.51 -17.17
N ILE A 156 -6.86 -8.58 -15.93
CA ILE A 156 -7.19 -9.64 -14.97
C ILE A 156 -8.03 -9.14 -13.80
N ALA A 157 -8.65 -7.96 -13.92
CA ALA A 157 -9.41 -7.36 -12.83
C ALA A 157 -10.56 -8.25 -12.34
N GLU A 158 -11.27 -8.92 -13.24
CA GLU A 158 -12.37 -9.81 -12.87
C GLU A 158 -11.87 -11.09 -12.20
N GLU A 159 -10.78 -11.69 -12.71
CA GLU A 159 -10.14 -12.84 -12.08
C GLU A 159 -9.65 -12.51 -10.68
N TRP A 160 -9.05 -11.32 -10.52
CA TRP A 160 -8.62 -10.85 -9.21
C TRP A 160 -9.80 -10.64 -8.24
N ASN A 161 -10.86 -9.99 -8.67
CA ASN A 161 -12.07 -9.82 -7.87
C ASN A 161 -12.65 -11.17 -7.41
N CYS A 162 -12.73 -12.16 -8.30
CA CYS A 162 -13.19 -13.51 -7.94
C CYS A 162 -12.29 -14.21 -6.91
N ILE A 163 -10.96 -14.04 -7.03
CA ILE A 163 -9.99 -14.58 -6.06
C ILE A 163 -10.12 -13.86 -4.72
N ALA A 164 -10.23 -12.54 -4.72
CA ALA A 164 -10.40 -11.72 -3.52
C ALA A 164 -11.69 -12.11 -2.78
N ASP A 165 -12.80 -12.20 -3.47
CA ASP A 165 -14.09 -12.63 -2.91
C ASP A 165 -14.01 -14.00 -2.22
N ARG A 166 -13.32 -14.94 -2.84
CA ARG A 166 -13.11 -16.27 -2.27
C ARG A 166 -12.19 -16.24 -1.06
N THR A 167 -11.16 -15.38 -1.09
CA THR A 167 -10.24 -15.21 0.03
C THR A 167 -10.95 -14.61 1.24
N VAL A 168 -11.83 -13.62 1.01
CA VAL A 168 -12.71 -13.08 2.05
C VAL A 168 -13.53 -14.17 2.71
N ASP A 169 -14.19 -15.04 1.93
CA ASP A 169 -15.00 -16.16 2.46
C ASP A 169 -14.17 -17.14 3.34
N ILE A 170 -12.89 -17.27 3.04
CA ILE A 170 -11.96 -18.10 3.83
C ILE A 170 -11.61 -17.41 5.14
N ILE A 171 -11.17 -16.15 5.07
CA ILE A 171 -10.79 -15.36 6.25
C ILE A 171 -11.97 -15.25 7.22
N ARG A 172 -13.19 -15.04 6.74
CA ARG A 172 -14.39 -14.89 7.57
C ARG A 172 -14.70 -16.10 8.45
N LYS A 173 -14.24 -17.30 8.10
CA LYS A 173 -14.39 -18.50 8.95
C LYS A 173 -13.60 -18.39 10.25
N ASN A 174 -12.42 -17.77 10.20
CA ASN A 174 -11.51 -17.63 11.33
C ASN A 174 -11.62 -16.27 12.00
N ALA A 175 -11.90 -15.22 11.22
CA ALA A 175 -11.86 -13.81 11.61
C ALA A 175 -13.13 -13.07 11.11
N PRO A 176 -14.31 -13.34 11.70
CA PRO A 176 -15.59 -12.83 11.19
C PRO A 176 -15.72 -11.30 11.25
N GLN A 177 -14.94 -10.62 12.09
CA GLN A 177 -15.00 -9.17 12.30
C GLN A 177 -13.72 -8.44 11.91
N ALA A 178 -12.69 -9.14 11.42
CA ALA A 178 -11.45 -8.49 11.02
C ALA A 178 -11.65 -7.59 9.80
N TRP A 179 -10.97 -6.47 9.76
CA TRP A 179 -10.90 -5.65 8.57
C TRP A 179 -10.11 -6.36 7.47
N ILE A 180 -10.63 -6.34 6.26
CA ILE A 180 -9.96 -6.89 5.06
C ILE A 180 -9.81 -5.77 4.04
N VAL A 181 -8.59 -5.57 3.57
CA VAL A 181 -8.18 -4.53 2.64
C VAL A 181 -7.98 -5.16 1.26
N ILE A 182 -8.61 -4.61 0.23
CA ILE A 182 -8.57 -5.12 -1.13
C ILE A 182 -8.16 -3.98 -2.07
N GLY A 183 -7.02 -4.14 -2.72
CA GLY A 183 -6.53 -3.23 -3.76
C GLY A 183 -7.03 -3.59 -5.16
N GLY A 184 -7.02 -2.60 -6.04
CA GLY A 184 -7.39 -2.75 -7.44
C GLY A 184 -6.22 -3.26 -8.30
N VAL A 185 -6.30 -2.96 -9.59
CA VAL A 185 -5.27 -3.26 -10.59
C VAL A 185 -4.40 -2.02 -10.89
N ARG A 186 -3.55 -2.06 -11.93
CA ARG A 186 -2.64 -0.97 -12.30
C ARG A 186 -1.75 -0.53 -11.13
N TYR A 187 -1.12 -1.47 -10.43
CA TYR A 187 -0.33 -1.20 -9.20
C TYR A 187 -1.17 -0.54 -8.10
N ASN A 188 -2.37 -1.04 -7.83
CA ASN A 188 -3.33 -0.43 -6.90
C ASN A 188 -3.64 1.04 -7.22
N ASN A 189 -3.52 1.48 -8.47
CA ASN A 189 -3.79 2.86 -8.83
C ASN A 189 -5.22 3.27 -8.46
N VAL A 190 -5.39 4.49 -7.96
CA VAL A 190 -6.68 5.02 -7.48
C VAL A 190 -7.80 4.94 -8.55
N THR A 191 -7.44 5.06 -9.85
CA THR A 191 -8.38 4.94 -10.96
C THR A 191 -8.97 3.55 -11.13
N SER A 192 -8.39 2.53 -10.50
CA SER A 192 -8.87 1.15 -10.55
C SER A 192 -9.86 0.77 -9.42
N VAL A 193 -10.02 1.61 -8.40
CA VAL A 193 -10.99 1.38 -7.31
C VAL A 193 -12.42 1.14 -7.82
N PRO A 194 -12.93 1.88 -8.82
CA PRO A 194 -14.26 1.61 -9.39
C PRO A 194 -14.43 0.22 -10.04
N MET A 195 -13.33 -0.48 -10.33
CA MET A 195 -13.34 -1.84 -10.89
C MET A 195 -13.47 -2.94 -9.84
N LEU A 196 -13.37 -2.60 -8.55
CA LEU A 196 -13.53 -3.54 -7.45
C LEU A 196 -14.99 -3.96 -7.28
N HIS A 197 -15.21 -5.22 -6.94
CA HIS A 197 -16.54 -5.72 -6.59
C HIS A 197 -17.09 -4.98 -5.37
N LYS A 198 -18.41 -4.86 -5.29
CA LYS A 198 -19.07 -4.36 -4.10
C LYS A 198 -18.72 -5.25 -2.90
N PRO A 199 -18.35 -4.67 -1.74
CA PRO A 199 -18.00 -5.45 -0.55
C PRO A 199 -19.11 -6.41 -0.13
N LYS A 200 -18.72 -7.60 0.29
CA LYS A 200 -19.64 -8.64 0.79
C LYS A 200 -20.16 -8.31 2.19
N ASP A 201 -19.41 -7.54 2.95
CA ASP A 201 -19.76 -7.11 4.31
C ASP A 201 -19.14 -5.75 4.66
N ASP A 202 -19.46 -5.25 5.85
CA ASP A 202 -19.11 -3.92 6.31
C ASP A 202 -17.64 -3.77 6.77
N HIS A 203 -16.86 -4.83 6.83
CA HIS A 203 -15.45 -4.80 7.25
C HIS A 203 -14.49 -5.03 6.08
N ILE A 204 -14.88 -4.58 4.89
CA ILE A 204 -14.02 -4.56 3.70
C ILE A 204 -13.70 -3.12 3.35
N VAL A 205 -12.41 -2.86 3.09
CA VAL A 205 -11.83 -1.56 2.76
C VAL A 205 -11.28 -1.60 1.35
N TYR A 206 -11.54 -0.57 0.56
CA TYR A 206 -10.90 -0.39 -0.73
C TYR A 206 -9.55 0.27 -0.56
N ASN A 207 -8.52 -0.35 -1.12
CA ASN A 207 -7.16 0.16 -1.10
C ASN A 207 -6.77 0.76 -2.45
N PHE A 208 -5.97 1.80 -2.40
CA PHE A 208 -5.20 2.31 -3.52
C PHE A 208 -3.82 2.77 -3.06
N HIS A 209 -2.89 2.91 -4.01
CA HIS A 209 -1.61 3.55 -3.82
C HIS A 209 -1.59 4.86 -4.59
N CYS A 210 -0.87 5.85 -4.11
CA CYS A 210 -0.78 7.15 -4.77
C CYS A 210 0.66 7.67 -4.79
N TYR A 211 1.25 7.59 -5.96
CA TYR A 211 2.56 8.16 -6.25
C TYR A 211 2.47 9.23 -7.37
N GLU A 212 1.27 9.71 -7.67
CA GLU A 212 1.07 10.72 -8.69
C GLU A 212 1.50 12.11 -8.21
N PRO A 213 2.16 12.90 -9.05
CA PRO A 213 2.63 12.53 -10.39
C PRO A 213 3.94 11.72 -10.31
N LEU A 214 3.97 10.52 -10.90
CA LEU A 214 5.11 9.58 -10.82
C LEU A 214 6.44 10.25 -11.22
N MET A 215 6.40 11.15 -12.19
CA MET A 215 7.56 11.90 -12.66
C MET A 215 8.27 12.67 -11.52
N PHE A 216 7.52 13.13 -10.52
CA PHE A 216 8.07 13.80 -9.35
C PHE A 216 8.45 12.78 -8.27
N THR A 217 7.51 11.91 -7.88
CA THR A 217 7.67 11.02 -6.74
C THR A 217 8.67 9.90 -6.96
N HIS A 218 8.93 9.53 -8.23
CA HIS A 218 9.87 8.48 -8.63
C HIS A 218 11.00 9.03 -9.53
N GLN A 219 11.26 10.34 -9.49
CA GLN A 219 12.34 10.90 -10.31
C GLN A 219 13.65 10.16 -10.07
N ARG A 220 14.37 9.82 -11.16
CA ARG A 220 15.61 9.04 -11.15
C ARG A 220 15.50 7.61 -10.57
N ALA A 221 14.31 7.07 -10.38
CA ALA A 221 14.13 5.70 -9.93
C ALA A 221 14.74 4.73 -10.95
N TYR A 222 15.76 3.98 -10.54
CA TYR A 222 16.51 3.08 -11.41
C TYR A 222 15.71 1.87 -11.90
N TRP A 223 14.61 1.55 -11.22
CA TRP A 223 13.71 0.45 -11.58
C TRP A 223 12.59 0.85 -12.55
N VAL A 224 12.42 2.14 -12.84
CA VAL A 224 11.45 2.63 -13.80
C VAL A 224 12.12 2.83 -15.15
N GLU A 225 11.71 2.01 -16.11
CA GLU A 225 12.26 2.05 -17.48
C GLU A 225 12.00 3.42 -18.11
N ASN A 226 13.03 3.99 -18.76
CA ASN A 226 13.01 5.30 -19.41
C ASN A 226 12.78 6.51 -18.47
N MET A 227 12.95 6.35 -17.16
CA MET A 227 12.90 7.50 -16.23
C MET A 227 14.04 8.48 -16.55
N PRO A 228 13.73 9.77 -16.82
CA PRO A 228 14.78 10.73 -17.15
C PRO A 228 15.60 11.12 -15.91
N ASP A 229 16.90 11.37 -16.13
CA ASP A 229 17.80 11.93 -15.11
C ASP A 229 17.64 13.46 -15.03
N LEU A 230 16.54 13.89 -14.42
CA LEU A 230 16.18 15.29 -14.25
C LEU A 230 15.78 15.56 -12.80
N THR A 231 16.05 16.78 -12.31
CA THR A 231 15.41 17.27 -11.09
C THR A 231 14.06 17.86 -11.47
N ILE A 232 13.01 17.28 -10.90
CA ILE A 232 11.61 17.68 -11.14
C ILE A 232 11.09 18.27 -9.83
N HIS A 233 10.43 19.42 -9.93
CA HIS A 233 9.90 20.18 -8.79
C HIS A 233 8.41 19.92 -8.58
N TYR A 234 7.94 20.26 -7.38
CA TYR A 234 6.54 20.21 -7.00
C TYR A 234 6.16 21.48 -6.17
N PRO A 235 4.98 22.10 -6.38
CA PRO A 235 3.98 21.70 -7.39
C PRO A 235 4.30 22.27 -8.78
N GLU A 236 3.83 21.56 -9.79
CA GLU A 236 3.80 21.98 -11.17
C GLU A 236 2.43 21.62 -11.79
N LYS A 237 2.09 22.22 -12.92
CA LYS A 237 0.87 21.87 -13.66
C LYS A 237 0.92 20.45 -14.23
N VAL A 238 -0.23 19.79 -14.27
CA VAL A 238 -0.39 18.44 -14.85
C VAL A 238 0.17 18.34 -16.26
N SER A 239 -0.03 19.38 -17.10
CA SER A 239 0.55 19.43 -18.47
C SER A 239 2.06 19.27 -18.48
N LYS A 240 2.76 19.79 -17.48
CA LYS A 240 4.21 19.64 -17.35
C LYS A 240 4.62 18.21 -17.06
N TYR A 241 3.93 17.55 -16.13
CA TYR A 241 4.21 16.14 -15.82
C TYR A 241 3.88 15.22 -16.99
N ARG A 242 2.80 15.49 -17.74
CA ARG A 242 2.47 14.77 -18.99
C ARG A 242 3.56 14.90 -20.05
N GLU A 243 4.10 16.11 -20.25
CA GLU A 243 5.22 16.33 -21.16
C GLU A 243 6.45 15.47 -20.80
N LEU A 244 6.75 15.38 -19.50
CA LEU A 244 7.90 14.63 -18.99
C LEU A 244 7.67 13.11 -19.00
N SER A 245 6.45 12.62 -19.01
CA SER A 245 6.09 11.19 -18.93
C SER A 245 6.18 10.45 -20.28
N ASN A 246 6.56 11.14 -21.36
CA ASN A 246 6.68 10.53 -22.67
C ASN A 246 7.68 9.34 -22.66
N GLY A 247 7.19 8.18 -23.09
CA GLY A 247 7.99 6.95 -23.16
C GLY A 247 7.92 6.07 -21.90
N LEU A 248 7.17 6.49 -20.85
CA LEU A 248 6.85 5.64 -19.71
C LEU A 248 5.59 4.79 -19.98
N SER A 249 5.47 3.68 -19.27
CA SER A 249 4.32 2.78 -19.35
C SER A 249 3.02 3.45 -18.89
N ASP A 250 1.92 3.28 -19.64
CA ASP A 250 0.58 3.77 -19.27
C ASP A 250 0.08 3.22 -17.92
N ASN A 251 0.53 2.02 -17.52
CA ASN A 251 0.19 1.49 -16.18
C ASN A 251 0.78 2.32 -15.05
N LEU A 252 1.85 3.09 -15.31
CA LEU A 252 2.52 3.93 -14.32
C LEU A 252 2.07 5.40 -14.37
N VAL A 253 1.80 5.93 -15.57
CA VAL A 253 1.53 7.36 -15.75
C VAL A 253 0.13 7.66 -16.29
N GLY A 254 -0.64 6.63 -16.62
CA GLY A 254 -1.96 6.76 -17.24
C GLY A 254 -2.93 7.59 -16.41
N ALA A 255 -2.91 7.46 -15.08
CA ALA A 255 -3.78 8.23 -14.20
C ALA A 255 -3.65 9.76 -14.40
N VAL A 256 -2.41 10.25 -14.51
CA VAL A 256 -2.13 11.68 -14.77
C VAL A 256 -2.37 12.04 -16.24
N ASN A 257 -2.04 11.14 -17.16
CA ASN A 257 -2.20 11.39 -18.59
C ASN A 257 -3.67 11.45 -19.02
N GLU A 258 -4.52 10.61 -18.42
CA GLU A 258 -5.95 10.50 -18.71
C GLU A 258 -6.82 11.53 -17.93
N MET A 259 -6.26 12.19 -16.91
CA MET A 259 -6.97 13.11 -16.04
C MET A 259 -7.44 14.37 -16.80
N ASP A 260 -8.63 14.84 -16.50
CA ASP A 260 -9.16 16.09 -17.04
C ASP A 260 -8.50 17.34 -16.40
N GLY A 261 -8.35 18.39 -17.19
CA GLY A 261 -7.87 19.68 -16.72
C GLY A 261 -6.35 19.83 -16.67
N ASP A 262 -5.91 21.01 -16.28
CA ASP A 262 -4.50 21.38 -16.08
C ASP A 262 -4.34 22.00 -14.69
N VAL A 263 -4.53 21.16 -13.68
CA VAL A 263 -4.52 21.52 -12.26
C VAL A 263 -3.13 21.34 -11.65
N GLU A 264 -2.94 21.84 -10.43
CA GLU A 264 -1.72 21.71 -9.62
C GLU A 264 -2.07 21.60 -8.12
N GLY A 265 -1.14 21.17 -7.32
CA GLY A 265 -1.29 21.10 -5.86
C GLY A 265 -2.45 20.18 -5.42
N PRO A 266 -3.23 20.54 -4.39
CA PRO A 266 -4.31 19.69 -3.87
C PRO A 266 -5.37 19.33 -4.91
N ALA A 267 -5.63 20.20 -5.90
CA ALA A 267 -6.61 19.97 -6.94
C ALA A 267 -6.27 18.78 -7.83
N LEU A 268 -4.98 18.42 -7.96
CA LEU A 268 -4.54 17.21 -8.63
C LEU A 268 -5.12 15.98 -7.92
N PHE A 269 -4.93 15.87 -6.62
CA PHE A 269 -5.40 14.72 -5.83
C PHE A 269 -6.92 14.69 -5.74
N GLU A 270 -7.59 15.85 -5.60
CA GLU A 270 -9.06 15.91 -5.61
C GLU A 270 -9.63 15.34 -6.92
N THR A 271 -9.04 15.71 -8.04
CA THR A 271 -9.47 15.21 -9.36
C THR A 271 -9.19 13.71 -9.50
N LEU A 272 -8.00 13.26 -9.09
CA LEU A 272 -7.64 11.84 -9.16
C LEU A 272 -8.50 10.94 -8.27
N PHE A 273 -8.82 11.40 -7.06
CA PHE A 273 -9.52 10.57 -6.07
C PHE A 273 -11.04 10.56 -6.27
N ALA A 274 -11.61 11.54 -6.98
CA ALA A 274 -13.06 11.68 -7.14
C ALA A 274 -13.75 10.37 -7.58
N PRO A 275 -13.29 9.62 -8.61
CA PRO A 275 -13.96 8.37 -9.00
C PRO A 275 -13.88 7.28 -7.93
N ALA A 276 -12.79 7.23 -7.16
CA ALA A 276 -12.63 6.26 -6.07
C ALA A 276 -13.53 6.61 -4.88
N VAL A 277 -13.63 7.89 -4.53
CA VAL A 277 -14.54 8.39 -3.48
C VAL A 277 -15.98 8.06 -3.85
N GLU A 278 -16.44 8.37 -5.06
CA GLU A 278 -17.77 8.04 -5.54
C GLU A 278 -18.06 6.53 -5.49
N ALA A 279 -17.07 5.69 -5.85
CA ALA A 279 -17.22 4.24 -5.79
C ALA A 279 -17.33 3.74 -4.35
N ALA A 280 -16.51 4.27 -3.44
CA ALA A 280 -16.50 3.93 -2.02
C ALA A 280 -17.83 4.32 -1.34
N GLU A 281 -18.29 5.56 -1.54
CA GLU A 281 -19.58 6.04 -1.03
C GLU A 281 -20.75 5.21 -1.55
N ARG A 282 -20.82 4.97 -2.86
CA ARG A 282 -21.86 4.15 -3.48
C ARG A 282 -21.90 2.74 -2.94
N ASN A 283 -20.75 2.17 -2.62
CA ASN A 283 -20.63 0.79 -2.15
C ASN A 283 -20.61 0.68 -0.61
N GLY A 284 -20.52 1.79 0.12
CA GLY A 284 -20.45 1.83 1.58
C GLY A 284 -19.12 1.32 2.15
N ALA A 285 -18.03 1.38 1.37
CA ALA A 285 -16.69 0.94 1.78
C ALA A 285 -15.85 2.13 2.27
N PRO A 286 -15.02 1.97 3.32
CA PRO A 286 -13.93 2.91 3.59
C PRO A 286 -12.90 2.91 2.46
N LEU A 287 -12.21 4.05 2.29
CA LEU A 287 -11.00 4.13 1.46
C LEU A 287 -9.74 4.15 2.31
N TYR A 288 -8.69 3.56 1.78
CA TYR A 288 -7.37 3.54 2.37
C TYR A 288 -6.30 3.71 1.30
N CYS A 289 -5.30 4.56 1.55
CA CYS A 289 -4.12 4.70 0.72
C CYS A 289 -2.96 3.91 1.36
N GLY A 290 -2.76 2.66 0.92
CA GLY A 290 -1.81 1.73 1.51
C GLY A 290 -0.35 2.14 1.33
N GLU A 291 -0.08 2.88 0.25
CA GLU A 291 1.24 3.44 -0.01
C GLU A 291 1.12 4.82 -0.66
N TYR A 292 1.92 5.75 -0.18
CA TYR A 292 2.18 7.04 -0.79
C TYR A 292 3.54 7.56 -0.30
N GLY A 293 4.22 8.37 -1.08
CA GLY A 293 5.54 8.87 -0.68
C GLY A 293 6.28 9.52 -1.83
N VAL A 294 7.47 10.03 -1.52
CA VAL A 294 8.36 10.69 -2.47
C VAL A 294 9.76 10.12 -2.29
N ILE A 295 10.41 9.81 -3.39
CA ILE A 295 11.78 9.26 -3.42
C ILE A 295 12.81 10.27 -2.88
N ASP A 296 13.88 9.79 -2.28
CA ASP A 296 14.99 10.57 -1.73
C ASP A 296 15.80 11.35 -2.79
N GLN A 297 15.52 11.13 -4.08
CA GLN A 297 16.10 11.89 -5.20
C GLN A 297 15.38 13.22 -5.47
N ALA A 298 14.20 13.42 -4.87
CA ALA A 298 13.44 14.65 -4.99
C ALA A 298 13.90 15.68 -3.95
N PRO A 299 13.82 17.00 -4.22
CA PRO A 299 14.08 18.01 -3.19
C PRO A 299 13.17 17.82 -1.97
N SER A 300 13.73 17.74 -0.76
CA SER A 300 12.98 17.41 0.47
C SER A 300 11.88 18.44 0.81
N GLU A 301 12.11 19.72 0.48
CA GLU A 301 11.09 20.76 0.64
C GLU A 301 9.91 20.60 -0.34
N ASP A 302 10.16 20.10 -1.56
CA ASP A 302 9.12 19.80 -2.53
C ASP A 302 8.35 18.54 -2.11
N ALA A 303 9.06 17.55 -1.57
CA ALA A 303 8.45 16.36 -0.97
C ALA A 303 7.51 16.74 0.20
N LEU A 304 7.93 17.65 1.08
CA LEU A 304 7.08 18.17 2.15
C LEU A 304 5.81 18.85 1.60
N ARG A 305 5.95 19.69 0.55
CA ARG A 305 4.77 20.31 -0.09
C ARG A 305 3.80 19.29 -0.64
N TRP A 306 4.32 18.24 -1.31
CA TRP A 306 3.52 17.14 -1.85
C TRP A 306 2.77 16.40 -0.73
N ILE A 307 3.43 16.10 0.38
CA ILE A 307 2.81 15.46 1.56
C ILE A 307 1.70 16.35 2.16
N ILE A 308 1.92 17.66 2.27
CA ILE A 308 0.90 18.60 2.78
C ILE A 308 -0.32 18.61 1.87
N ASP A 309 -0.12 18.65 0.56
CA ASP A 309 -1.21 18.73 -0.40
C ASP A 309 -2.06 17.45 -0.43
N ILE A 310 -1.43 16.27 -0.49
CA ILE A 310 -2.16 15.00 -0.47
C ILE A 310 -2.85 14.77 0.89
N HIS A 311 -2.19 15.14 2.00
CA HIS A 311 -2.78 15.10 3.35
C HIS A 311 -4.10 15.87 3.43
N SER A 312 -4.14 17.09 2.85
CA SER A 312 -5.34 17.92 2.85
C SER A 312 -6.54 17.21 2.23
N VAL A 313 -6.30 16.39 1.20
CA VAL A 313 -7.34 15.63 0.50
C VAL A 313 -7.70 14.34 1.28
N PHE A 314 -6.73 13.67 1.90
CA PHE A 314 -7.03 12.57 2.80
C PHE A 314 -7.92 12.99 3.96
N GLU A 315 -7.61 14.10 4.63
CA GLU A 315 -8.44 14.64 5.72
C GLU A 315 -9.84 15.05 5.25
N LYS A 316 -9.93 15.69 4.06
CA LYS A 316 -11.20 16.11 3.48
C LYS A 316 -12.19 14.95 3.30
N TYR A 317 -11.69 13.78 2.87
CA TYR A 317 -12.52 12.61 2.59
C TYR A 317 -12.46 11.53 3.67
N GLY A 318 -11.68 11.72 4.75
CA GLY A 318 -11.52 10.71 5.81
C GLY A 318 -10.82 9.44 5.35
N ILE A 319 -9.89 9.55 4.40
CA ILE A 319 -9.11 8.43 3.85
C ILE A 319 -7.98 8.07 4.81
N GLY A 320 -7.94 6.83 5.27
CA GLY A 320 -6.80 6.29 5.99
C GLY A 320 -5.58 6.12 5.07
N ARG A 321 -4.36 6.17 5.62
CA ARG A 321 -3.13 6.13 4.80
C ARG A 321 -1.93 5.55 5.52
N SER A 322 -0.97 5.05 4.77
CA SER A 322 0.32 4.56 5.26
C SER A 322 1.47 5.03 4.38
N LEU A 323 2.35 5.87 4.94
CA LEU A 323 3.51 6.40 4.19
C LEU A 323 4.45 5.26 3.80
N TRP A 324 4.87 5.22 2.56
CA TRP A 324 5.99 4.43 2.11
C TRP A 324 7.26 5.29 2.15
N ASN A 325 8.26 5.08 3.02
CA ASN A 325 8.48 4.00 3.95
C ASN A 325 9.00 4.54 5.31
N TYR A 326 9.05 3.70 6.37
CA TYR A 326 9.60 4.12 7.65
C TYR A 326 11.10 4.44 7.55
N LYS A 327 11.89 3.53 6.98
CA LYS A 327 13.32 3.73 6.75
C LYS A 327 13.83 2.95 5.55
N GLU A 328 14.87 3.46 4.89
CA GLU A 328 15.49 2.89 3.71
C GLU A 328 14.52 2.76 2.50
N LYS A 329 14.87 1.93 1.52
CA LYS A 329 14.07 1.67 0.30
C LYS A 329 13.76 2.93 -0.49
N ASP A 330 14.74 3.82 -0.59
CA ASP A 330 14.71 5.07 -1.36
C ASP A 330 13.64 6.09 -0.90
N PHE A 331 12.81 5.78 0.11
CA PHE A 331 11.70 6.60 0.60
C PHE A 331 11.70 6.80 2.12
N GLY A 332 12.77 6.42 2.80
CA GLY A 332 12.77 6.30 4.27
C GLY A 332 12.53 7.62 5.00
N LEU A 333 11.41 7.71 5.74
CA LEU A 333 11.08 8.83 6.61
C LEU A 333 12.20 9.16 7.60
N MET A 334 12.88 8.12 8.10
CA MET A 334 13.95 8.26 9.10
C MET A 334 15.32 8.51 8.48
N ASP A 335 15.47 8.47 7.17
CA ASP A 335 16.73 8.66 6.48
C ASP A 335 17.16 10.11 6.48
N SER A 336 18.46 10.35 6.26
CA SER A 336 19.08 11.67 6.32
C SER A 336 18.48 12.67 5.33
N HIS A 337 17.93 12.19 4.21
CA HIS A 337 17.28 13.03 3.20
C HIS A 337 16.17 13.92 3.77
N TYR A 338 15.38 13.38 4.72
CA TYR A 338 14.27 14.11 5.34
C TYR A 338 14.65 14.81 6.65
N GLU A 339 15.92 14.76 7.10
CA GLU A 339 16.32 15.25 8.43
C GLU A 339 15.85 16.68 8.70
N ASP A 340 16.03 17.60 7.74
CA ASP A 340 15.69 19.02 7.89
C ASP A 340 14.17 19.28 7.92
N VAL A 341 13.37 18.46 7.24
CA VAL A 341 11.91 18.64 7.11
C VAL A 341 11.09 17.64 7.92
N ARG A 342 11.70 16.59 8.48
CA ARG A 342 11.02 15.48 9.16
C ARG A 342 10.07 15.92 10.27
N SER A 343 10.51 16.85 11.10
CA SER A 343 9.71 17.34 12.23
C SER A 343 8.41 18.04 11.78
N GLU A 344 8.43 18.65 10.62
CA GLU A 344 7.24 19.24 10.00
C GLU A 344 6.42 18.17 9.27
N LEU A 345 7.07 17.32 8.47
CA LEU A 345 6.43 16.26 7.68
C LEU A 345 5.57 15.32 8.54
N VAL A 346 6.08 14.88 9.68
CA VAL A 346 5.36 13.97 10.61
C VAL A 346 4.00 14.51 11.05
N LYS A 347 3.78 15.84 11.05
CA LYS A 347 2.48 16.43 11.40
C LYS A 347 1.39 16.12 10.38
N TYR A 348 1.77 15.77 9.16
CA TYR A 348 0.87 15.55 8.01
C TYR A 348 0.75 14.07 7.59
N LEU A 349 1.36 13.15 8.33
CA LEU A 349 1.22 11.71 8.09
C LEU A 349 -0.14 11.18 8.51
#